data_c496759ba2e376ce5c09b2724c5edd6b
#
_entry.id   c496759ba2e376ce5c09b2724c5edd6b
#
_cell.length_a   1.000
_cell.length_b   1.000
_cell.length_c   1.000
_cell.angle_alpha   90.00
_cell.angle_beta   90.00
_cell.angle_gamma   90.00
#
_symmetry.space_group_name_H-M   'P 1'
#
loop_
_entity.id
_entity.type
_entity.pdbx_description
1 polymer ?
#
loop_
_entity_poly.entity_id
_entity_poly.type
_entity_poly.pdbx_seq_one_letter_code
_entity_poly.pdbx_strand_id
1 'polypeptide(L)' 'MKHGTCPKCGSTDVHPALHSNANNIRPIEGRSADTVYTTHYVCRTCGYVEEWVKAEELPLLQRHFVQN' A
#
# COMPACT_ATOMS: atom_id res chain seq x y z
N MET A 1 -10.08 -2.96 0.13
CA MET A 1 -9.84 -4.39 -0.15
C MET A 1 -9.13 -5.10 1.00
N LYS A 2 -8.54 -4.37 1.87
CA LYS A 2 -7.92 -4.88 3.09
C LYS A 2 -8.90 -5.73 3.90
N HIS A 3 -10.19 -5.48 3.77
CA HIS A 3 -11.25 -6.21 4.48
C HIS A 3 -11.85 -7.35 3.66
N GLY A 4 -11.26 -7.67 2.52
CA GLY A 4 -11.63 -8.84 1.75
C GLY A 4 -12.69 -8.65 0.69
N THR A 5 -13.15 -7.42 0.46
CA THR A 5 -14.15 -7.13 -0.57
C THR A 5 -13.65 -6.03 -1.50
N CYS A 6 -13.73 -6.28 -2.79
CA CYS A 6 -13.33 -5.30 -3.78
C CYS A 6 -14.35 -4.14 -3.86
N PRO A 7 -13.93 -2.89 -3.68
CA PRO A 7 -14.86 -1.77 -3.74
C PRO A 7 -15.33 -1.44 -5.16
N LYS A 8 -14.70 -2.02 -6.17
CA LYS A 8 -15.04 -1.74 -7.57
C LYS A 8 -16.05 -2.71 -8.15
N CYS A 9 -15.93 -3.99 -7.83
CA CYS A 9 -16.82 -5.01 -8.39
C CYS A 9 -17.57 -5.83 -7.33
N GLY A 10 -17.25 -5.66 -6.05
CA GLY A 10 -17.92 -6.38 -4.97
C GLY A 10 -17.46 -7.81 -4.77
N SER A 11 -16.46 -8.26 -5.52
CA SER A 11 -15.96 -9.62 -5.40
C SER A 11 -15.22 -9.82 -4.07
N THR A 12 -15.26 -11.04 -3.55
CA THR A 12 -14.46 -11.44 -2.38
C THR A 12 -13.15 -12.11 -2.79
N ASP A 13 -12.87 -12.23 -4.08
CA ASP A 13 -11.63 -12.86 -4.57
C ASP A 13 -10.46 -11.86 -4.51
N VAL A 14 -10.15 -11.43 -3.29
CA VAL A 14 -9.14 -10.40 -3.01
C VAL A 14 -7.97 -11.04 -2.31
N HIS A 15 -6.76 -10.77 -2.77
CA HIS A 15 -5.55 -11.39 -2.25
C HIS A 15 -4.48 -10.36 -1.95
N PRO A 16 -3.80 -10.49 -0.80
CA PRO A 16 -2.62 -9.68 -0.56
C PRO A 16 -1.50 -10.13 -1.50
N ALA A 17 -0.72 -9.17 -1.97
CA ALA A 17 0.40 -9.46 -2.85
C ALA A 17 1.63 -8.72 -2.37
N LEU A 18 2.77 -9.42 -2.38
CA LEU A 18 4.06 -8.83 -2.08
C LEU A 18 4.84 -8.70 -3.37
N HIS A 19 5.48 -7.57 -3.53
CA HIS A 19 6.34 -7.35 -4.67
C HIS A 19 7.70 -6.88 -4.18
N SER A 20 8.75 -7.54 -4.59
CA SER A 20 10.07 -7.40 -4.00
C SER A 20 10.65 -5.99 -4.09
N ASN A 21 10.41 -5.26 -5.17
CA ASN A 21 11.11 -4.00 -5.42
C ASN A 21 10.22 -2.77 -5.51
N ALA A 22 8.89 -2.93 -5.45
CA ALA A 22 7.98 -1.83 -5.70
C ALA A 22 7.00 -1.57 -4.55
N ASN A 23 7.10 -2.31 -3.45
CA ASN A 23 6.19 -2.15 -2.32
C ASN A 23 6.70 -1.11 -1.34
N ASN A 24 7.02 0.07 -1.86
CA ASN A 24 7.50 1.14 -1.02
C ASN A 24 7.15 2.50 -1.62
N ILE A 25 7.09 3.50 -0.74
CA ILE A 25 6.92 4.89 -1.13
C ILE A 25 7.85 5.75 -0.26
N ARG A 26 8.18 6.93 -0.74
CA ARG A 26 8.96 7.88 0.05
C ARG A 26 8.54 9.30 -0.33
N PRO A 27 8.79 10.29 0.54
CA PRO A 27 8.50 11.70 0.21
C PRO A 27 9.26 12.12 -1.05
N ILE A 28 8.68 13.04 -1.80
CA ILE A 28 9.29 13.52 -3.05
C ILE A 28 10.71 14.03 -2.81
N GLU A 29 10.92 14.74 -1.72
CA GLU A 29 12.25 15.27 -1.35
C GLU A 29 12.93 14.42 -0.28
N GLY A 30 12.45 13.21 -0.05
CA GLY A 30 12.97 12.35 0.99
C GLY A 30 14.19 11.57 0.57
N ARG A 31 14.90 11.07 1.57
CA ARG A 31 16.05 10.18 1.38
C ARG A 31 15.58 8.75 1.31
N SER A 32 16.48 7.85 0.88
CA SER A 32 16.18 6.42 0.91
C SER A 32 15.77 5.93 2.30
N ALA A 33 16.34 6.55 3.35
CA ALA A 33 16.00 6.20 4.72
C ALA A 33 14.58 6.58 5.10
N ASP A 34 13.93 7.46 4.34
CA ASP A 34 12.56 7.90 4.60
C ASP A 34 11.52 7.00 3.93
N THR A 35 11.97 5.94 3.28
CA THR A 35 11.10 5.00 2.58
C THR A 35 10.24 4.21 3.56
N VAL A 36 8.95 4.10 3.27
CA VAL A 36 8.06 3.23 4.03
C VAL A 36 7.57 2.10 3.12
N TYR A 37 7.30 0.95 3.71
CA TYR A 37 6.92 -0.24 2.95
C TYR A 37 5.42 -0.41 2.91
N THR A 38 4.94 -1.02 1.84
CA THR A 38 3.52 -1.15 1.56
C THR A 38 3.16 -2.60 1.24
N THR A 39 1.85 -2.86 1.23
CA THR A 39 1.28 -4.13 0.78
C THR A 39 0.24 -3.81 -0.28
N HIS A 40 0.22 -4.60 -1.34
CA HIS A 40 -0.80 -4.50 -2.37
C HIS A 40 -1.90 -5.53 -2.13
N TYR A 41 -3.13 -5.15 -2.43
CA TYR A 41 -4.27 -6.07 -2.44
C TYR A 41 -4.83 -6.08 -3.85
N VAL A 42 -5.03 -7.26 -4.40
CA VAL A 42 -5.42 -7.45 -5.80
C VAL A 42 -6.75 -8.17 -5.86
N CYS A 43 -7.69 -7.64 -6.64
CA CYS A 43 -8.92 -8.32 -6.97
C CYS A 43 -8.70 -9.13 -8.24
N ARG A 44 -8.80 -10.46 -8.14
CA ARG A 44 -8.59 -11.33 -9.30
C ARG A 44 -9.76 -11.28 -10.29
N THR A 45 -10.90 -10.77 -9.86
CA THR A 45 -12.08 -10.71 -10.71
C THR A 45 -12.01 -9.55 -11.71
N CYS A 46 -11.64 -8.35 -11.24
CA CYS A 46 -11.63 -7.15 -12.10
C CYS A 46 -10.25 -6.54 -12.28
N GLY A 47 -9.24 -7.01 -11.54
CA GLY A 47 -7.88 -6.51 -11.65
C GLY A 47 -7.58 -5.24 -10.87
N TYR A 48 -8.51 -4.78 -10.04
CA TYR A 48 -8.29 -3.60 -9.21
C TYR A 48 -7.20 -3.88 -8.18
N VAL A 49 -6.31 -2.92 -7.98
CA VAL A 49 -5.20 -3.03 -7.02
C VAL A 49 -5.24 -1.83 -6.10
N GLU A 50 -5.10 -2.09 -4.79
CA GLU A 50 -4.92 -1.06 -3.78
C GLU A 50 -3.56 -1.23 -3.11
N GLU A 51 -2.95 -0.12 -2.77
CA GLU A 51 -1.69 -0.12 -2.02
C GLU A 51 -1.91 0.50 -0.65
N TRP A 52 -1.48 -0.22 0.40
CA TRP A 52 -1.61 0.24 1.78
C TRP A 52 -0.24 0.25 2.44
N VAL A 53 0.04 1.29 3.20
CA VAL A 53 1.24 1.32 4.04
C VAL A 53 1.07 0.27 5.13
N LYS A 54 2.13 -0.50 5.39
CA LYS A 54 2.11 -1.49 6.46
C LYS A 54 1.88 -0.82 7.80
N ALA A 55 1.10 -1.47 8.67
CA ALA A 55 0.73 -0.87 9.96
C ALA A 55 1.95 -0.50 10.79
N GLU A 56 2.99 -1.32 10.78
CA GLU A 56 4.22 -1.04 11.51
C GLU A 56 5.00 0.14 10.95
N GLU A 57 4.67 0.60 9.74
CA GLU A 57 5.33 1.73 9.11
C GLU A 57 4.55 3.05 9.25
N LEU A 58 3.35 3.01 9.82
CA LEU A 58 2.55 4.22 9.97
C LEU A 58 3.24 5.33 10.76
N PRO A 59 3.95 5.05 11.87
CA PRO A 59 4.68 6.11 12.57
C PRO A 59 5.75 6.78 11.70
N LEU A 60 6.41 6.01 10.83
CA LEU A 60 7.40 6.56 9.91
C LEU A 60 6.73 7.39 8.83
N LEU A 61 5.58 6.93 8.32
CA LEU A 61 4.80 7.69 7.37
C LEU A 61 4.42 9.06 7.93
N GLN A 62 3.93 9.10 9.15
CA GLN A 62 3.52 10.34 9.80
C GLN A 62 4.70 11.26 10.07
N ARG A 63 5.88 10.69 10.34
CA ARG A 63 7.09 11.47 10.61
C ARG A 63 7.70 12.06 9.35
N HIS A 64 7.75 11.31 8.27
CA HIS A 64 8.49 11.70 7.07
C HIS A 64 7.64 12.41 6.03
N PHE A 65 6.34 12.14 5.98
CA PHE A 65 5.45 12.77 5.02
C PHE A 65 4.77 13.96 5.69
N VAL A 66 5.48 15.07 5.70
CA VAL A 66 5.02 16.29 6.37
C VAL A 66 4.38 17.21 5.34
N GLN A 67 3.21 17.74 5.70
CA GLN A 67 2.53 18.70 4.85
C GLN A 67 3.18 20.07 5.00
N ASN A 68 3.54 20.69 3.89
CA ASN A 68 4.10 22.02 3.88
C ASN A 68 3.05 23.08 3.60
#